data_a572b01a7ff80ded84bf16407bfdd530
#
_entry.id   a572b01a7ff80ded84bf16407bfdd530
#
_cell.length_a   1.000
_cell.length_b   1.000
_cell.length_c   1.000
_cell.angle_alpha   90.00
_cell.angle_beta   90.00
_cell.angle_gamma   90.00
#
_symmetry.space_group_name_H-M   'P 1'
#
loop_
_entity.id
_entity.type
_entity.pdbx_description
1 polymer ?
#
loop_
_entity_poly.entity_id
_entity_poly.type
_entity_poly.pdbx_seq_one_letter_code
_entity_poly.pdbx_strand_id
1 'polypeptide(L)'
;MNGSKFKYGTQLFEMNHLLETAKLQRDLLAGTYEPGPGNKFPISERGHRRYITSAKMRDKTLNHTLCDEVIMPAISKYVIYDNSSSQKGRGVSHHRKRTEVHLHQYFMEYGTNEGWGLLIDFSGYYPNMMHDIDKAILNDVTRRSGYFTEEELTLAEQLVDKIFKSMELDVSRFSDEEIERMYHLKVDPEINVGVPKRLLTGEKMLKKGVDIGNQLSQGSGIIHAYPVDNYCKIVAGCHYYARYTDDIRIFHPSKDFLLGVLESVRIISAKLGLIINEKKTRLFKLSKHFKHLQVDYQLANTGKVYRRISSKSMTRERRKLKKYKKKLEEGTMPYEDIENAFKSWLGGHWKLMTRRQIGNMADLYFQLYGRRPTWKKKHGRLRWLMEHSSQISASTATTTSQGRKSPRKCSRTTTSQS
;
A
#
# COMPACT_ATOMS: atom_id res chain seq x y z
N MET A 1 -1.15 -7.13 -20.41
CA MET A 1 -1.50 -8.43 -19.79
C MET A 1 -0.30 -9.33 -19.43
N ASN A 2 0.89 -8.79 -19.23
CA ASN A 2 2.14 -9.57 -19.08
C ASN A 2 2.13 -10.64 -17.97
N GLY A 3 1.40 -10.46 -16.89
CA GLY A 3 1.38 -11.43 -15.76
C GLY A 3 0.41 -12.62 -15.93
N SER A 4 -0.47 -12.61 -16.91
CA SER A 4 -1.47 -13.66 -17.14
C SER A 4 -1.38 -14.31 -18.53
N LYS A 5 -0.41 -13.93 -19.34
CA LYS A 5 -0.26 -14.35 -20.75
C LYS A 5 -0.35 -15.87 -20.95
N PHE A 6 0.19 -16.65 -20.03
CA PHE A 6 0.22 -18.12 -20.13
C PHE A 6 -0.93 -18.83 -19.43
N LYS A 7 -1.94 -18.09 -18.92
CA LYS A 7 -3.11 -18.73 -18.32
C LYS A 7 -4.10 -19.12 -19.41
N TYR A 8 -4.66 -20.32 -19.29
CA TYR A 8 -5.59 -20.90 -20.26
C TYR A 8 -6.70 -19.93 -20.68
N GLY A 9 -7.42 -19.32 -19.73
CA GLY A 9 -8.50 -18.38 -20.04
C GLY A 9 -8.02 -17.10 -20.76
N THR A 10 -6.77 -16.69 -20.58
CA THR A 10 -6.19 -15.56 -21.33
C THR A 10 -5.87 -15.95 -22.75
N GLN A 11 -5.24 -17.12 -22.95
CA GLN A 11 -4.92 -17.64 -24.28
C GLN A 11 -6.18 -17.90 -25.10
N LEU A 12 -7.21 -18.49 -24.48
CA LEU A 12 -8.49 -18.71 -25.15
C LEU A 12 -9.15 -17.41 -25.60
N PHE A 13 -9.11 -16.36 -24.75
CA PHE A 13 -9.61 -15.04 -25.13
C PHE A 13 -8.76 -14.42 -26.24
N GLU A 14 -7.44 -14.50 -26.18
CA GLU A 14 -6.54 -13.98 -27.22
C GLU A 14 -6.75 -14.67 -28.58
N MET A 15 -7.00 -15.98 -28.59
CA MET A 15 -7.31 -16.72 -29.83
C MET A 15 -8.62 -16.25 -30.49
N ASN A 16 -9.61 -15.86 -29.69
CA ASN A 16 -10.94 -15.46 -30.15
C ASN A 16 -11.21 -13.95 -29.94
N HIS A 17 -10.19 -13.11 -29.77
CA HIS A 17 -10.33 -11.74 -29.29
C HIS A 17 -11.26 -10.88 -30.13
N LEU A 18 -11.24 -11.01 -31.47
CA LEU A 18 -12.15 -10.26 -32.36
C LEU A 18 -13.61 -10.64 -32.11
N LEU A 19 -13.90 -11.94 -32.06
CA LEU A 19 -15.24 -12.44 -31.80
C LEU A 19 -15.75 -12.05 -30.40
N GLU A 20 -14.91 -12.21 -29.37
CA GLU A 20 -15.28 -11.87 -28.00
C GLU A 20 -15.45 -10.36 -27.80
N THR A 21 -14.65 -9.54 -28.49
CA THR A 21 -14.81 -8.08 -28.47
C THR A 21 -16.09 -7.65 -29.21
N ALA A 22 -16.38 -8.25 -30.38
CA ALA A 22 -17.62 -7.96 -31.11
C ALA A 22 -18.86 -8.36 -30.32
N LYS A 23 -18.85 -9.51 -29.63
CA LYS A 23 -19.94 -9.90 -28.72
C LYS A 23 -20.09 -8.89 -27.57
N LEU A 24 -18.98 -8.47 -26.94
CA LEU A 24 -19.01 -7.48 -25.87
C LEU A 24 -19.59 -6.16 -26.34
N GLN A 25 -19.17 -5.67 -27.52
CA GLN A 25 -19.70 -4.44 -28.13
C GLN A 25 -21.20 -4.55 -28.40
N ARG A 26 -21.66 -5.65 -28.99
CA ARG A 26 -23.08 -5.90 -29.23
C ARG A 26 -23.87 -5.86 -27.93
N ASP A 27 -23.41 -6.55 -26.89
CA ASP A 27 -24.11 -6.64 -25.61
C ASP A 27 -24.14 -5.28 -24.89
N LEU A 28 -23.09 -4.44 -25.08
CA LEU A 28 -23.07 -3.06 -24.56
C LEU A 28 -24.06 -2.16 -25.31
N LEU A 29 -24.08 -2.21 -26.64
CA LEU A 29 -25.01 -1.42 -27.47
C LEU A 29 -26.47 -1.81 -27.22
N ALA A 30 -26.74 -3.08 -26.99
CA ALA A 30 -28.06 -3.60 -26.65
C ALA A 30 -28.46 -3.39 -25.17
N GLY A 31 -27.57 -2.89 -24.30
CA GLY A 31 -27.80 -2.74 -22.86
C GLY A 31 -27.88 -4.07 -22.09
N THR A 32 -27.58 -5.20 -22.74
CA THR A 32 -27.74 -6.56 -22.21
C THR A 32 -26.47 -7.10 -21.53
N TYR A 33 -25.40 -6.31 -21.47
CA TYR A 33 -24.17 -6.73 -20.79
C TYR A 33 -24.43 -7.01 -19.31
N GLU A 34 -24.03 -8.19 -18.84
CA GLU A 34 -23.93 -8.55 -17.42
C GLU A 34 -22.55 -9.14 -17.10
N PRO A 35 -21.92 -8.74 -15.97
CA PRO A 35 -20.67 -9.33 -15.52
C PRO A 35 -20.85 -10.81 -15.18
N GLY A 36 -19.94 -11.65 -15.68
CA GLY A 36 -19.95 -13.07 -15.34
C GLY A 36 -19.39 -13.33 -13.92
N PRO A 37 -19.64 -14.52 -13.36
CA PRO A 37 -19.10 -14.89 -12.06
C PRO A 37 -17.57 -14.93 -12.09
N GLY A 38 -16.95 -14.24 -11.13
CA GLY A 38 -15.51 -14.25 -10.93
C GLY A 38 -15.05 -15.49 -10.17
N ASN A 39 -13.80 -15.94 -10.42
CA ASN A 39 -13.16 -17.01 -9.66
C ASN A 39 -12.61 -16.46 -8.34
N LYS A 40 -13.15 -16.94 -7.20
CA LYS A 40 -12.69 -16.55 -5.85
C LYS A 40 -11.66 -17.54 -5.34
N PHE A 41 -10.50 -17.06 -4.92
CA PHE A 41 -9.45 -17.89 -4.32
C PHE A 41 -8.71 -17.17 -3.20
N PRO A 42 -8.25 -17.90 -2.17
CA PRO A 42 -7.49 -17.29 -1.08
C PRO A 42 -6.02 -17.12 -1.46
N ILE A 43 -5.47 -15.99 -1.06
CA ILE A 43 -4.02 -15.79 -1.02
C ILE A 43 -3.58 -15.52 0.41
N SER A 44 -2.37 -15.94 0.75
CA SER A 44 -1.75 -15.63 2.05
C SER A 44 -0.65 -14.59 1.85
N GLU A 45 -0.87 -13.39 2.37
CA GLU A 45 0.11 -12.32 2.35
C GLU A 45 0.54 -11.97 3.78
N ARG A 46 1.82 -12.21 4.10
CA ARG A 46 2.41 -11.87 5.42
C ARG A 46 1.65 -12.47 6.62
N GLY A 47 1.07 -13.66 6.44
CA GLY A 47 0.29 -14.34 7.47
C GLY A 47 -1.18 -13.93 7.54
N HIS A 48 -1.62 -13.02 6.68
CA HIS A 48 -3.04 -12.66 6.53
C HIS A 48 -3.62 -13.34 5.29
N ARG A 49 -4.73 -14.05 5.48
CA ARG A 49 -5.50 -14.64 4.39
C ARG A 49 -6.39 -13.57 3.77
N ARG A 50 -6.30 -13.42 2.46
CA ARG A 50 -7.15 -12.53 1.67
C ARG A 50 -7.83 -13.32 0.57
N TYR A 51 -9.07 -13.00 0.27
CA TYR A 51 -9.78 -13.55 -0.87
C TYR A 51 -9.64 -12.59 -2.04
N ILE A 52 -9.26 -13.15 -3.19
CA ILE A 52 -9.13 -12.42 -4.46
C ILE A 52 -10.23 -12.91 -5.37
N THR A 53 -10.95 -11.99 -6.01
CA THR A 53 -11.89 -12.30 -7.08
C THR A 53 -11.21 -12.01 -8.42
N SER A 54 -11.09 -13.02 -9.26
CA SER A 54 -10.55 -12.87 -10.61
C SER A 54 -11.69 -12.94 -11.62
N ALA A 55 -12.09 -11.81 -12.18
CA ALA A 55 -13.06 -11.74 -13.25
C ALA A 55 -12.61 -12.51 -14.50
N LYS A 56 -13.53 -12.93 -15.38
CA LYS A 56 -13.24 -13.51 -16.69
C LYS A 56 -12.55 -12.46 -17.58
N MET A 57 -11.84 -12.90 -18.63
CA MET A 57 -11.08 -11.97 -19.49
C MET A 57 -11.97 -10.95 -20.19
N ARG A 58 -13.16 -11.32 -20.63
CA ARG A 58 -14.17 -10.42 -21.20
C ARG A 58 -14.48 -9.25 -20.23
N ASP A 59 -14.80 -9.56 -18.98
CA ASP A 59 -15.14 -8.56 -17.97
C ASP A 59 -13.92 -7.75 -17.53
N LYS A 60 -12.74 -8.36 -17.50
CA LYS A 60 -11.49 -7.62 -17.29
C LYS A 60 -11.24 -6.60 -18.38
N THR A 61 -11.46 -6.96 -19.64
CA THR A 61 -11.29 -6.04 -20.76
C THR A 61 -12.20 -4.82 -20.59
N LEU A 62 -13.48 -5.03 -20.30
CA LEU A 62 -14.42 -3.94 -20.06
C LEU A 62 -14.00 -3.08 -18.86
N ASN A 63 -13.69 -3.71 -17.73
CA ASN A 63 -13.24 -3.00 -16.53
C ASN A 63 -11.99 -2.15 -16.79
N HIS A 64 -11.05 -2.66 -17.58
CA HIS A 64 -9.87 -1.89 -17.97
C HIS A 64 -10.26 -0.71 -18.86
N THR A 65 -11.08 -0.92 -19.88
CA THR A 65 -11.54 0.15 -20.77
C THR A 65 -12.29 1.23 -19.97
N LEU A 66 -13.28 0.86 -19.16
CA LEU A 66 -14.01 1.80 -18.32
C LEU A 66 -13.10 2.59 -17.39
N CYS A 67 -12.14 1.91 -16.76
CA CYS A 67 -11.21 2.58 -15.86
C CYS A 67 -10.22 3.46 -16.60
N ASP A 68 -9.62 3.01 -17.69
CA ASP A 68 -8.56 3.73 -18.38
C ASP A 68 -9.10 4.94 -19.17
N GLU A 69 -10.31 4.82 -19.77
CA GLU A 69 -10.90 5.85 -20.62
C GLU A 69 -11.83 6.81 -19.87
N VAL A 70 -12.47 6.37 -18.78
CA VAL A 70 -13.47 7.17 -18.07
C VAL A 70 -13.06 7.47 -16.62
N ILE A 71 -12.91 6.45 -15.79
CA ILE A 71 -12.76 6.65 -14.35
C ILE A 71 -11.44 7.31 -13.99
N MET A 72 -10.30 6.82 -14.51
CA MET A 72 -8.98 7.36 -14.16
C MET A 72 -8.77 8.79 -14.67
N PRO A 73 -9.17 9.16 -15.90
CA PRO A 73 -9.16 10.56 -16.32
C PRO A 73 -9.99 11.46 -15.41
N ALA A 74 -11.22 11.05 -15.07
CA ALA A 74 -12.11 11.83 -14.20
C ALA A 74 -11.53 12.04 -12.81
N ILE A 75 -11.14 10.97 -12.12
CA ILE A 75 -10.61 11.06 -10.75
C ILE A 75 -9.27 11.80 -10.69
N SER A 76 -8.50 11.85 -11.77
CA SER A 76 -7.19 12.52 -11.81
C SER A 76 -7.27 14.01 -11.45
N LYS A 77 -8.42 14.67 -11.70
CA LYS A 77 -8.68 16.07 -11.33
C LYS A 77 -8.79 16.29 -9.82
N TYR A 78 -9.20 15.25 -9.09
CA TYR A 78 -9.52 15.34 -7.66
C TYR A 78 -8.45 14.73 -6.77
N VAL A 79 -7.54 13.97 -7.36
CA VAL A 79 -6.49 13.27 -6.62
C VAL A 79 -5.32 14.20 -6.36
N ILE A 80 -5.02 14.44 -5.10
CA ILE A 80 -3.87 15.26 -4.69
C ILE A 80 -2.54 14.64 -5.16
N TYR A 81 -1.54 15.51 -5.39
CA TYR A 81 -0.19 15.07 -5.83
C TYR A 81 0.44 14.05 -4.87
N ASP A 82 0.21 14.19 -3.57
CA ASP A 82 0.77 13.34 -2.51
C ASP A 82 -0.05 12.07 -2.24
N ASN A 83 -1.05 11.74 -3.07
CA ASN A 83 -1.65 10.42 -3.14
C ASN A 83 -0.84 9.56 -4.13
N SER A 84 -0.26 8.48 -3.62
CA SER A 84 0.66 7.63 -4.40
C SER A 84 0.07 6.25 -4.74
N SER A 85 -1.20 6.02 -4.44
CA SER A 85 -1.86 4.72 -4.63
C SER A 85 -2.24 4.49 -6.08
N SER A 86 -1.96 3.31 -6.60
CA SER A 86 -2.50 2.78 -7.88
C SER A 86 -2.51 3.74 -9.09
N GLN A 87 -1.62 4.74 -9.09
CA GLN A 87 -1.47 5.69 -10.18
C GLN A 87 -0.24 5.36 -11.02
N LYS A 88 -0.34 5.58 -12.34
CA LYS A 88 0.77 5.36 -13.28
C LYS A 88 1.98 6.21 -12.90
N GLY A 89 3.15 5.58 -12.81
CA GLY A 89 4.40 6.24 -12.40
C GLY A 89 4.54 6.53 -10.91
N ARG A 90 3.52 6.24 -10.09
CA ARG A 90 3.53 6.40 -8.63
C ARG A 90 3.45 5.03 -7.94
N GLY A 91 3.61 4.99 -6.64
CA GLY A 91 3.59 3.77 -5.84
C GLY A 91 4.37 3.94 -4.54
N VAL A 92 4.68 2.84 -3.86
CA VAL A 92 5.42 2.84 -2.59
C VAL A 92 6.74 3.63 -2.65
N SER A 93 7.47 3.54 -3.77
CA SER A 93 8.73 4.27 -3.95
C SER A 93 8.51 5.78 -4.03
N HIS A 94 7.47 6.23 -4.73
CA HIS A 94 7.06 7.63 -4.79
C HIS A 94 6.67 8.13 -3.39
N HIS A 95 5.81 7.42 -2.68
CA HIS A 95 5.37 7.81 -1.33
C HIS A 95 6.55 7.91 -0.34
N ARG A 96 7.50 6.96 -0.40
CA ARG A 96 8.73 7.01 0.39
C ARG A 96 9.56 8.24 0.08
N LYS A 97 9.72 8.58 -1.20
CA LYS A 97 10.41 9.81 -1.62
C LYS A 97 9.69 11.06 -1.10
N ARG A 98 8.34 11.10 -1.19
CA ARG A 98 7.54 12.21 -0.64
C ARG A 98 7.69 12.34 0.88
N THR A 99 7.83 11.21 1.60
CA THR A 99 8.12 11.24 3.05
C THR A 99 9.45 11.94 3.34
N GLU A 100 10.51 11.65 2.58
CA GLU A 100 11.81 12.30 2.74
C GLU A 100 11.74 13.79 2.38
N VAL A 101 11.07 14.13 1.29
CA VAL A 101 10.88 15.52 0.84
C VAL A 101 10.14 16.33 1.91
N HIS A 102 9.04 15.81 2.45
CA HIS A 102 8.26 16.51 3.47
C HIS A 102 9.04 16.70 4.79
N LEU A 103 9.84 15.71 5.20
CA LEU A 103 10.69 15.87 6.38
C LEU A 103 11.78 16.93 6.16
N HIS A 104 12.36 16.96 4.96
CA HIS A 104 13.36 17.97 4.62
C HIS A 104 12.75 19.36 4.52
N GLN A 105 11.60 19.51 3.83
CA GLN A 105 10.87 20.78 3.75
C GLN A 105 10.43 21.28 5.12
N TYR A 106 9.94 20.38 5.99
CA TYR A 106 9.63 20.70 7.38
C TYR A 106 10.84 21.33 8.09
N PHE A 107 12.01 20.71 7.97
CA PHE A 107 13.22 21.25 8.59
C PHE A 107 13.63 22.59 8.00
N MET A 108 13.51 22.76 6.69
CA MET A 108 13.83 24.04 6.02
C MET A 108 12.90 25.17 6.45
N GLU A 109 11.62 24.87 6.72
CA GLU A 109 10.63 25.86 7.13
C GLU A 109 10.76 26.23 8.62
N TYR A 110 10.96 25.24 9.50
CA TYR A 110 10.95 25.46 10.94
C TYR A 110 12.35 25.51 11.59
N GLY A 111 13.41 25.17 10.88
CA GLY A 111 14.80 25.18 11.39
C GLY A 111 15.10 24.13 12.46
N THR A 112 14.16 23.21 12.73
CA THR A 112 14.25 22.26 13.84
C THR A 112 13.66 20.89 13.49
N ASN A 113 14.07 19.84 14.22
CA ASN A 113 13.43 18.52 14.19
C ASN A 113 12.41 18.34 15.35
N GLU A 114 12.16 19.36 16.13
CA GLU A 114 11.16 19.34 17.20
C GLU A 114 9.78 19.58 16.62
N GLY A 115 9.09 18.50 16.30
CA GLY A 115 7.75 18.49 15.74
C GLY A 115 7.13 17.10 15.87
N TRP A 116 5.93 16.99 15.36
CA TRP A 116 5.12 15.79 15.52
C TRP A 116 4.73 15.20 14.18
N GLY A 117 4.63 13.89 14.15
CA GLY A 117 4.06 13.15 13.05
C GLY A 117 2.82 12.38 13.51
N LEU A 118 1.81 12.33 12.65
CA LEU A 118 0.62 11.53 12.82
C LEU A 118 0.55 10.50 11.69
N LEU A 119 0.43 9.24 12.05
CA LEU A 119 0.11 8.16 11.13
C LEU A 119 -1.30 7.66 11.43
N ILE A 120 -2.15 7.60 10.42
CA ILE A 120 -3.52 7.07 10.50
C ILE A 120 -3.59 5.86 9.57
N ASP A 121 -4.17 4.75 10.03
CA ASP A 121 -4.42 3.52 9.28
C ASP A 121 -5.92 3.24 9.33
N PHE A 122 -6.52 2.88 8.19
CA PHE A 122 -7.90 2.45 8.16
C PHE A 122 -8.02 0.94 8.41
N SER A 123 -9.01 0.55 9.16
CA SER A 123 -9.30 -0.86 9.44
C SER A 123 -10.07 -1.46 8.28
N GLY A 124 -9.46 -2.42 7.57
CA GLY A 124 -10.16 -3.12 6.49
C GLY A 124 -10.64 -2.20 5.37
N TYR A 125 -9.77 -1.35 4.81
CA TYR A 125 -10.13 -0.30 3.85
C TYR A 125 -11.04 -0.81 2.73
N TYR A 126 -10.58 -1.73 1.88
CA TYR A 126 -11.39 -2.32 0.80
C TYR A 126 -12.59 -3.14 1.28
N PRO A 127 -12.49 -4.01 2.30
CA PRO A 127 -13.64 -4.75 2.81
C PRO A 127 -14.74 -3.89 3.44
N ASN A 128 -14.44 -2.64 3.79
CA ASN A 128 -15.39 -1.76 4.47
C ASN A 128 -15.97 -0.67 3.57
N MET A 129 -15.53 -0.56 2.31
CA MET A 129 -16.15 0.35 1.35
C MET A 129 -17.61 -0.01 1.12
N MET A 130 -18.50 0.96 1.30
CA MET A 130 -19.93 0.82 1.07
C MET A 130 -20.23 1.10 -0.39
N HIS A 131 -20.91 0.19 -1.07
CA HIS A 131 -21.15 0.30 -2.51
C HIS A 131 -21.90 1.59 -2.87
N ASP A 132 -22.94 1.96 -2.13
CA ASP A 132 -23.72 3.16 -2.44
C ASP A 132 -22.91 4.45 -2.30
N ILE A 133 -22.05 4.53 -1.26
CA ILE A 133 -21.16 5.69 -1.05
C ILE A 133 -20.11 5.76 -2.15
N ASP A 134 -19.48 4.62 -2.48
CA ASP A 134 -18.41 4.55 -3.46
C ASP A 134 -18.93 4.88 -4.88
N LYS A 135 -20.08 4.32 -5.26
CA LYS A 135 -20.77 4.65 -6.51
C LYS A 135 -21.12 6.13 -6.58
N ALA A 136 -21.69 6.69 -5.51
CA ALA A 136 -22.04 8.11 -5.48
C ALA A 136 -20.80 9.01 -5.68
N ILE A 137 -19.68 8.67 -5.05
CA ILE A 137 -18.41 9.40 -5.24
C ILE A 137 -17.89 9.26 -6.67
N LEU A 138 -17.86 8.05 -7.22
CA LEU A 138 -17.40 7.81 -8.59
C LEU A 138 -18.24 8.57 -9.61
N ASN A 139 -19.56 8.50 -9.50
CA ASN A 139 -20.49 9.17 -10.40
C ASN A 139 -20.36 10.71 -10.28
N ASP A 140 -20.30 11.24 -9.05
CA ASP A 140 -20.13 12.70 -8.82
C ASP A 140 -18.81 13.20 -9.46
N VAL A 141 -17.69 12.56 -9.19
CA VAL A 141 -16.40 13.01 -9.75
C VAL A 141 -16.36 12.83 -11.27
N THR A 142 -17.00 11.81 -11.83
CA THR A 142 -17.06 11.57 -13.27
C THR A 142 -17.87 12.67 -13.95
N ARG A 143 -19.07 12.98 -13.45
CA ARG A 143 -19.91 14.10 -13.95
C ARG A 143 -19.22 15.44 -13.84
N ARG A 144 -18.69 15.78 -12.67
CA ARG A 144 -18.00 17.05 -12.41
C ARG A 144 -16.67 17.18 -13.14
N SER A 145 -16.14 16.11 -13.70
CA SER A 145 -14.94 16.18 -14.53
C SER A 145 -15.15 17.05 -15.77
N GLY A 146 -16.36 17.03 -16.33
CA GLY A 146 -16.72 17.79 -17.54
C GLY A 146 -16.04 17.24 -18.82
N TYR A 147 -15.62 15.97 -18.81
CA TYR A 147 -14.95 15.35 -19.96
C TYR A 147 -15.89 14.60 -20.89
N PHE A 148 -17.10 14.25 -20.42
CA PHE A 148 -17.97 13.27 -21.05
C PHE A 148 -19.35 13.86 -21.36
N THR A 149 -19.98 13.37 -22.42
CA THR A 149 -21.37 13.65 -22.76
C THR A 149 -22.34 12.96 -21.77
N GLU A 150 -23.62 13.40 -21.76
CA GLU A 150 -24.62 12.75 -20.88
C GLU A 150 -24.87 11.28 -21.25
N GLU A 151 -24.71 10.91 -22.52
CA GLU A 151 -24.83 9.53 -22.98
C GLU A 151 -23.69 8.67 -22.44
N GLU A 152 -22.45 9.17 -22.53
CA GLU A 152 -21.26 8.50 -21.98
C GLU A 152 -21.32 8.37 -20.45
N LEU A 153 -21.78 9.41 -19.76
CA LEU A 153 -22.00 9.41 -18.32
C LEU A 153 -23.04 8.35 -17.91
N THR A 154 -24.18 8.32 -18.62
CA THR A 154 -25.25 7.35 -18.35
C THR A 154 -24.75 5.91 -18.53
N LEU A 155 -24.02 5.66 -19.61
CA LEU A 155 -23.43 4.33 -19.85
C LEU A 155 -22.41 3.98 -18.76
N ALA A 156 -21.53 4.91 -18.41
CA ALA A 156 -20.52 4.68 -17.37
C ALA A 156 -21.17 4.36 -16.00
N GLU A 157 -22.20 5.11 -15.60
CA GLU A 157 -22.94 4.87 -14.36
C GLU A 157 -23.61 3.49 -14.35
N GLN A 158 -24.26 3.11 -15.46
CA GLN A 158 -24.86 1.78 -15.60
C GLN A 158 -23.81 0.66 -15.48
N LEU A 159 -22.64 0.84 -16.09
CA LEU A 159 -21.56 -0.14 -16.01
C LEU A 159 -20.97 -0.22 -14.59
N VAL A 160 -20.79 0.92 -13.94
CA VAL A 160 -20.35 0.97 -12.53
C VAL A 160 -21.38 0.22 -11.66
N ASP A 161 -22.66 0.47 -11.82
CA ASP A 161 -23.72 -0.23 -11.07
C ASP A 161 -23.69 -1.75 -11.29
N LYS A 162 -23.59 -2.21 -12.53
CA LYS A 162 -23.50 -3.64 -12.85
C LYS A 162 -22.26 -4.30 -12.26
N ILE A 163 -21.11 -3.61 -12.29
CA ILE A 163 -19.87 -4.12 -11.70
C ILE A 163 -20.00 -4.21 -10.18
N PHE A 164 -20.53 -3.17 -9.50
CA PHE A 164 -20.74 -3.22 -8.06
C PHE A 164 -21.75 -4.29 -7.64
N LYS A 165 -22.83 -4.46 -8.41
CA LYS A 165 -23.79 -5.55 -8.21
C LYS A 165 -23.12 -6.93 -8.25
N SER A 166 -22.16 -7.14 -9.15
CA SER A 166 -21.40 -8.40 -9.22
C SER A 166 -20.48 -8.65 -8.02
N MET A 167 -20.18 -7.62 -7.21
CA MET A 167 -19.38 -7.72 -5.99
C MET A 167 -20.24 -7.93 -4.74
N GLU A 168 -21.55 -7.80 -4.82
CA GLU A 168 -22.45 -8.06 -3.71
C GLU A 168 -22.29 -9.51 -3.20
N LEU A 169 -22.39 -9.67 -1.89
CA LEU A 169 -22.26 -10.98 -1.25
C LEU A 169 -23.64 -11.50 -0.85
N ASP A 170 -24.01 -12.67 -1.36
CA ASP A 170 -25.20 -13.38 -0.87
C ASP A 170 -24.98 -13.82 0.58
N VAL A 171 -25.80 -13.27 1.47
CA VAL A 171 -25.76 -13.55 2.92
C VAL A 171 -27.00 -14.33 3.39
N SER A 172 -27.79 -14.89 2.46
CA SER A 172 -29.03 -15.65 2.76
C SER A 172 -28.77 -16.86 3.67
N ARG A 173 -27.56 -17.42 3.64
CA ARG A 173 -27.15 -18.59 4.42
C ARG A 173 -26.63 -18.25 5.81
N PHE A 174 -26.47 -16.97 6.13
CA PHE A 174 -25.96 -16.53 7.42
C PHE A 174 -27.09 -16.18 8.37
N SER A 175 -26.89 -16.38 9.67
CA SER A 175 -27.86 -15.92 10.67
C SER A 175 -27.90 -14.38 10.73
N ASP A 176 -28.98 -13.83 11.26
CA ASP A 176 -29.11 -12.37 11.39
C ASP A 176 -28.00 -11.78 12.27
N GLU A 177 -27.52 -12.52 13.29
CA GLU A 177 -26.39 -12.12 14.15
C GLU A 177 -25.05 -12.15 13.41
N GLU A 178 -24.85 -13.09 12.48
CA GLU A 178 -23.66 -13.14 11.63
C GLU A 178 -23.67 -12.01 10.61
N ILE A 179 -24.81 -11.74 10.00
CA ILE A 179 -25.02 -10.61 9.09
C ILE A 179 -24.74 -9.32 9.83
N GLU A 180 -25.29 -9.14 11.02
CA GLU A 180 -25.06 -8.00 11.90
C GLU A 180 -23.55 -7.81 12.15
N ARG A 181 -22.82 -8.88 12.51
CA ARG A 181 -21.36 -8.84 12.71
C ARG A 181 -20.56 -8.50 11.45
N MET A 182 -21.02 -8.91 10.27
CA MET A 182 -20.40 -8.53 8.98
C MET A 182 -20.60 -7.04 8.68
N TYR A 183 -21.72 -6.48 9.11
CA TYR A 183 -22.05 -5.08 8.95
C TYR A 183 -21.37 -4.19 9.98
N HIS A 184 -21.40 -4.63 11.23
CA HIS A 184 -20.79 -3.86 12.31
C HIS A 184 -19.29 -3.86 12.11
N LEU A 185 -18.87 -2.82 11.57
CA LEU A 185 -17.54 -2.31 11.73
C LEU A 185 -17.34 -2.16 13.25
N LYS A 186 -16.22 -2.58 13.79
CA LYS A 186 -15.83 -2.33 15.19
C LYS A 186 -15.59 -0.82 15.39
N VAL A 187 -16.63 -0.03 15.27
CA VAL A 187 -16.64 1.41 15.45
C VAL A 187 -17.48 1.73 16.64
N ASP A 188 -17.18 2.85 17.24
CA ASP A 188 -18.02 3.50 18.23
C ASP A 188 -19.49 3.45 17.77
N PRO A 189 -20.40 2.86 18.57
CA PRO A 189 -21.80 2.74 18.22
C PRO A 189 -22.46 4.06 17.81
N GLU A 190 -22.03 5.20 18.39
CA GLU A 190 -22.55 6.53 18.06
C GLU A 190 -22.21 6.98 16.64
N ILE A 191 -21.09 6.52 16.08
CA ILE A 191 -20.65 6.87 14.73
C ILE A 191 -21.27 5.92 13.69
N ASN A 192 -21.65 4.72 14.10
CA ASN A 192 -22.15 3.65 13.23
C ASN A 192 -23.67 3.64 13.07
N VAL A 193 -24.34 4.70 13.48
CA VAL A 193 -25.80 4.78 13.50
C VAL A 193 -26.36 4.68 12.07
N GLY A 194 -27.04 3.60 11.80
CA GLY A 194 -27.95 3.44 10.66
C GLY A 194 -27.35 2.99 9.32
N VAL A 195 -26.07 2.63 9.27
CA VAL A 195 -25.44 2.15 8.04
C VAL A 195 -25.80 0.69 7.69
N PRO A 196 -25.99 -0.23 8.64
CA PRO A 196 -26.04 -1.66 8.34
C PRO A 196 -27.27 -2.12 7.53
N LYS A 197 -28.48 -1.97 8.06
CA LYS A 197 -29.69 -2.62 7.47
C LYS A 197 -30.10 -2.06 6.10
N ARG A 198 -29.90 -0.76 5.87
CA ARG A 198 -30.24 -0.12 4.58
C ARG A 198 -29.41 -0.60 3.39
N LEU A 199 -28.29 -1.29 3.64
CA LEU A 199 -27.38 -1.77 2.60
C LEU A 199 -27.66 -3.21 2.17
N LEU A 200 -28.63 -3.88 2.81
CA LEU A 200 -29.17 -5.16 2.33
C LEU A 200 -30.19 -4.89 1.23
N THR A 201 -30.14 -5.67 0.19
CA THR A 201 -31.26 -5.78 -0.77
C THR A 201 -32.36 -6.62 -0.17
N GLY A 202 -33.56 -6.60 -0.77
CA GLY A 202 -34.65 -7.52 -0.41
C GLY A 202 -34.29 -9.01 -0.55
N GLU A 203 -33.21 -9.32 -1.29
CA GLU A 203 -32.71 -10.68 -1.51
C GLU A 203 -31.56 -11.06 -0.54
N LYS A 204 -31.39 -10.34 0.56
CA LYS A 204 -30.29 -10.53 1.52
C LYS A 204 -28.88 -10.47 0.88
N MET A 205 -28.67 -9.53 -0.03
CA MET A 205 -27.37 -9.24 -0.62
C MET A 205 -26.64 -8.15 0.16
N LEU A 206 -25.39 -8.39 0.57
CA LEU A 206 -24.56 -7.44 1.28
C LEU A 206 -23.84 -6.51 0.30
N LYS A 207 -24.20 -5.22 0.32
CA LYS A 207 -23.62 -4.15 -0.52
C LYS A 207 -22.41 -3.50 0.14
N LYS A 208 -21.41 -4.31 0.46
CA LYS A 208 -20.23 -3.86 1.19
C LYS A 208 -18.99 -4.64 0.75
N GLY A 209 -17.87 -3.90 0.64
CA GLY A 209 -16.58 -4.45 0.26
C GLY A 209 -16.39 -4.51 -1.25
N VAL A 210 -15.21 -4.13 -1.71
CA VAL A 210 -14.83 -4.18 -3.11
C VAL A 210 -13.77 -5.24 -3.34
N ASP A 211 -13.89 -5.95 -4.46
CA ASP A 211 -13.05 -7.09 -4.79
C ASP A 211 -11.60 -6.69 -5.05
N ILE A 212 -10.67 -7.32 -4.34
CA ILE A 212 -9.25 -7.15 -4.61
C ILE A 212 -8.91 -7.88 -5.93
N GLY A 213 -8.38 -7.15 -6.90
CA GLY A 213 -8.01 -7.67 -8.22
C GLY A 213 -8.86 -7.14 -9.38
N ASN A 214 -9.87 -6.34 -9.10
CA ASN A 214 -10.62 -5.58 -10.07
C ASN A 214 -9.98 -4.18 -10.24
N GLN A 215 -9.95 -3.63 -11.46
CA GLN A 215 -9.37 -2.31 -11.71
C GLN A 215 -10.27 -1.19 -11.18
N LEU A 216 -11.58 -1.33 -11.29
CA LEU A 216 -12.53 -0.37 -10.70
C LEU A 216 -12.31 -0.23 -9.19
N SER A 217 -12.10 -1.34 -8.48
CA SER A 217 -11.77 -1.30 -7.05
C SER A 217 -10.47 -0.54 -6.73
N GLN A 218 -9.51 -0.51 -7.66
CA GLN A 218 -8.31 0.31 -7.50
C GLN A 218 -8.63 1.79 -7.67
N GLY A 219 -9.47 2.16 -8.63
CA GLY A 219 -10.00 3.51 -8.81
C GLY A 219 -10.76 3.97 -7.56
N SER A 220 -11.67 3.13 -7.06
CA SER A 220 -12.38 3.35 -5.80
C SER A 220 -11.41 3.58 -4.64
N GLY A 221 -10.40 2.73 -4.49
CA GLY A 221 -9.38 2.87 -3.44
C GLY A 221 -8.58 4.18 -3.51
N ILE A 222 -8.47 4.81 -4.68
CA ILE A 222 -7.84 6.12 -4.84
C ILE A 222 -8.80 7.22 -4.38
N ILE A 223 -10.06 7.19 -4.87
CA ILE A 223 -10.97 8.32 -4.76
C ILE A 223 -11.86 8.29 -3.52
N HIS A 224 -12.20 7.13 -2.99
CA HIS A 224 -13.15 6.98 -1.88
C HIS A 224 -12.82 7.88 -0.67
N ALA A 225 -11.55 7.98 -0.30
CA ALA A 225 -11.10 8.85 0.80
C ALA A 225 -10.66 10.26 0.35
N TYR A 226 -11.02 10.72 -0.87
CA TYR A 226 -10.65 12.07 -1.30
C TYR A 226 -11.24 13.21 -0.43
N PRO A 227 -12.43 13.06 0.20
CA PRO A 227 -12.89 14.09 1.13
C PRO A 227 -11.96 14.28 2.32
N VAL A 228 -11.28 13.22 2.78
CA VAL A 228 -10.24 13.32 3.81
C VAL A 228 -9.00 14.06 3.27
N ASP A 229 -8.58 13.73 2.03
CA ASP A 229 -7.46 14.43 1.37
C ASP A 229 -7.76 15.94 1.26
N ASN A 230 -8.97 16.31 0.81
CA ASN A 230 -9.40 17.70 0.66
C ASN A 230 -9.45 18.42 2.01
N TYR A 231 -10.06 17.80 3.03
CA TYR A 231 -10.07 18.38 4.36
C TYR A 231 -8.65 18.66 4.85
N CYS A 232 -7.77 17.65 4.82
CA CYS A 232 -6.41 17.80 5.32
C CYS A 232 -5.61 18.85 4.54
N LYS A 233 -5.69 18.85 3.20
CA LYS A 233 -4.86 19.73 2.35
C LYS A 233 -5.42 21.14 2.24
N ILE A 234 -6.74 21.29 2.14
CA ILE A 234 -7.38 22.57 1.81
C ILE A 234 -7.94 23.22 3.07
N VAL A 235 -8.74 22.50 3.85
CA VAL A 235 -9.44 23.09 5.01
C VAL A 235 -8.49 23.24 6.20
N ALA A 236 -7.80 22.16 6.58
CA ALA A 236 -6.87 22.15 7.70
C ALA A 236 -5.47 22.70 7.35
N GLY A 237 -5.14 22.91 6.08
CA GLY A 237 -3.84 23.43 5.65
C GLY A 237 -2.65 22.52 5.98
N CYS A 238 -2.82 21.20 6.01
CA CYS A 238 -1.75 20.26 6.29
C CYS A 238 -0.75 20.19 5.13
N HIS A 239 0.28 21.04 5.13
CA HIS A 239 1.28 21.12 4.06
C HIS A 239 1.99 19.78 3.84
N TYR A 240 2.37 19.08 4.92
CA TYR A 240 3.13 17.83 4.89
C TYR A 240 2.25 16.60 5.05
N TYR A 241 1.12 16.59 4.35
CA TYR A 241 0.17 15.49 4.26
C TYR A 241 0.49 14.58 3.07
N ALA A 242 0.36 13.27 3.24
CA ALA A 242 0.38 12.31 2.12
C ALA A 242 -0.42 11.05 2.46
N ARG A 243 -1.03 10.43 1.43
CA ARG A 243 -1.80 9.19 1.56
C ARG A 243 -1.32 8.10 0.59
N TYR A 244 -1.28 6.88 1.09
CA TYR A 244 -1.05 5.68 0.30
C TYR A 244 -2.14 4.66 0.62
N THR A 245 -3.21 4.64 -0.17
CA THR A 245 -4.44 3.85 0.03
C THR A 245 -5.07 4.14 1.40
N ASP A 246 -4.81 3.28 2.37
CA ASP A 246 -5.28 3.33 3.76
C ASP A 246 -4.30 3.97 4.73
N ASP A 247 -3.04 4.15 4.33
CA ASP A 247 -2.00 4.75 5.15
C ASP A 247 -1.92 6.27 4.94
N ILE A 248 -2.31 7.06 5.93
CA ILE A 248 -2.17 8.54 5.96
C ILE A 248 -0.99 8.94 6.84
N ARG A 249 -0.28 9.97 6.41
CA ARG A 249 0.84 10.56 7.14
C ARG A 249 0.78 12.08 7.10
N ILE A 250 0.91 12.71 8.28
CA ILE A 250 0.94 14.18 8.44
C ILE A 250 2.11 14.56 9.32
N PHE A 251 2.82 15.66 9.00
CA PHE A 251 3.82 16.28 9.88
C PHE A 251 3.41 17.71 10.21
N HIS A 252 3.60 18.12 11.48
CA HIS A 252 3.23 19.46 11.95
C HIS A 252 4.01 19.82 13.23
N PRO A 253 4.34 21.11 13.48
CA PRO A 253 4.99 21.51 14.72
C PRO A 253 4.11 21.31 15.97
N SER A 254 2.81 21.56 15.88
CA SER A 254 1.87 21.43 17.00
C SER A 254 1.27 20.04 17.11
N LYS A 255 1.31 19.46 18.31
CA LYS A 255 0.66 18.21 18.67
C LYS A 255 -0.87 18.36 18.68
N ASP A 256 -1.35 19.46 19.28
CA ASP A 256 -2.79 19.68 19.48
C ASP A 256 -3.51 19.90 18.15
N PHE A 257 -2.85 20.59 17.22
CA PHE A 257 -3.33 20.68 15.85
C PHE A 257 -3.54 19.29 15.21
N LEU A 258 -2.56 18.38 15.34
CA LEU A 258 -2.68 17.03 14.79
C LEU A 258 -3.78 16.20 15.46
N LEU A 259 -4.03 16.41 16.75
CA LEU A 259 -5.15 15.78 17.45
C LEU A 259 -6.51 16.30 16.94
N GLY A 260 -6.64 17.61 16.72
CA GLY A 260 -7.84 18.20 16.10
C GLY A 260 -8.09 17.69 14.67
N VAL A 261 -7.01 17.57 13.87
CA VAL A 261 -7.10 16.99 12.53
C VAL A 261 -7.53 15.52 12.60
N LEU A 262 -6.99 14.73 13.54
CA LEU A 262 -7.38 13.32 13.70
C LEU A 262 -8.87 13.19 14.02
N GLU A 263 -9.41 14.03 14.89
CA GLU A 263 -10.84 14.01 15.24
C GLU A 263 -11.71 14.33 14.02
N SER A 264 -11.37 15.38 13.29
CA SER A 264 -12.08 15.72 12.04
C SER A 264 -12.01 14.61 10.99
N VAL A 265 -10.82 13.99 10.83
CA VAL A 265 -10.65 12.85 9.93
C VAL A 265 -11.51 11.67 10.38
N ARG A 266 -11.66 11.43 11.69
CA ARG A 266 -12.54 10.39 12.25
C ARG A 266 -14.00 10.63 11.83
N ILE A 267 -14.50 11.83 11.97
CA ILE A 267 -15.86 12.21 11.60
C ILE A 267 -16.10 12.05 10.09
N ILE A 268 -15.17 12.56 9.27
CA ILE A 268 -15.29 12.47 7.80
C ILE A 268 -15.24 11.00 7.36
N SER A 269 -14.31 10.23 7.92
CA SER A 269 -14.15 8.81 7.60
C SER A 269 -15.38 7.99 7.95
N ALA A 270 -16.01 8.26 9.09
CA ALA A 270 -17.25 7.60 9.50
C ALA A 270 -18.38 7.82 8.50
N LYS A 271 -18.53 9.04 7.95
CA LYS A 271 -19.51 9.35 6.89
C LYS A 271 -19.24 8.56 5.60
N LEU A 272 -17.98 8.19 5.35
CA LEU A 272 -17.57 7.37 4.22
C LEU A 272 -17.66 5.85 4.49
N GLY A 273 -18.10 5.44 5.68
CA GLY A 273 -18.09 4.04 6.11
C GLY A 273 -16.67 3.51 6.42
N LEU A 274 -15.68 4.39 6.51
CA LEU A 274 -14.30 4.04 6.83
C LEU A 274 -14.04 4.13 8.33
N ILE A 275 -13.21 3.21 8.85
CA ILE A 275 -12.90 3.12 10.26
C ILE A 275 -11.42 3.32 10.49
N ILE A 276 -11.10 4.23 11.39
CA ILE A 276 -9.72 4.41 11.85
C ILE A 276 -9.31 3.23 12.74
N ASN A 277 -8.17 2.66 12.47
CA ASN A 277 -7.55 1.63 13.28
C ASN A 277 -6.77 2.27 14.45
N GLU A 278 -7.41 2.42 15.59
CA GLU A 278 -6.83 3.08 16.77
C GLU A 278 -5.51 2.41 17.23
N LYS A 279 -5.39 1.08 17.10
CA LYS A 279 -4.17 0.35 17.51
C LYS A 279 -2.96 0.65 16.62
N LYS A 280 -3.18 1.07 15.38
CA LYS A 280 -2.11 1.41 14.43
C LYS A 280 -1.94 2.92 14.22
N THR A 281 -2.99 3.69 14.49
CA THR A 281 -2.92 5.16 14.50
C THR A 281 -2.02 5.63 15.62
N ARG A 282 -1.07 6.49 15.32
CA ARG A 282 -0.09 6.93 16.31
C ARG A 282 0.47 8.30 16.05
N LEU A 283 0.62 9.04 17.12
CA LEU A 283 1.34 10.29 17.20
C LEU A 283 2.77 10.05 17.69
N PHE A 284 3.76 10.74 17.13
CA PHE A 284 5.18 10.58 17.49
C PHE A 284 5.97 11.87 17.25
N LYS A 285 7.13 12.00 17.90
CA LYS A 285 8.07 13.10 17.63
C LYS A 285 8.92 12.83 16.42
N LEU A 286 9.15 13.82 15.54
CA LEU A 286 9.97 13.70 14.33
C LEU A 286 11.45 13.42 14.64
N SER A 287 11.94 13.89 15.79
CA SER A 287 13.28 13.60 16.30
C SER A 287 13.49 12.12 16.68
N LYS A 288 12.41 11.35 16.86
CA LYS A 288 12.45 9.92 17.16
C LYS A 288 12.27 9.06 15.90
N HIS A 289 12.72 7.81 15.99
CA HIS A 289 12.50 6.84 14.92
C HIS A 289 11.00 6.49 14.77
N PHE A 290 10.51 6.57 13.55
CA PHE A 290 9.16 6.11 13.22
C PHE A 290 9.18 5.23 11.97
N LYS A 291 8.25 4.30 11.92
CA LYS A 291 8.12 3.36 10.81
C LYS A 291 6.92 3.71 9.95
N HIS A 292 7.15 3.87 8.64
CA HIS A 292 6.10 4.06 7.64
C HIS A 292 6.44 3.28 6.36
N LEU A 293 5.46 2.57 5.79
CA LEU A 293 5.61 1.72 4.60
C LEU A 293 6.91 0.88 4.61
N GLN A 294 7.18 0.19 5.73
CA GLN A 294 8.31 -0.73 5.96
C GLN A 294 9.70 -0.06 6.01
N VAL A 295 9.75 1.25 6.03
CA VAL A 295 10.99 2.03 6.20
C VAL A 295 10.96 2.70 7.57
N ASP A 296 12.09 2.67 8.28
CA ASP A 296 12.30 3.42 9.51
C ASP A 296 12.93 4.76 9.15
N TYR A 297 12.29 5.85 9.56
CA TYR A 297 12.72 7.23 9.33
C TYR A 297 13.08 7.91 10.65
N GLN A 298 13.92 8.92 10.56
CA GLN A 298 14.22 9.88 11.63
C GLN A 298 14.70 11.18 11.00
N LEU A 299 14.20 12.31 11.52
CA LEU A 299 14.73 13.63 11.20
C LEU A 299 15.77 14.02 12.27
N ALA A 300 17.00 14.21 11.87
CA ALA A 300 18.07 14.66 12.76
C ALA A 300 17.98 16.17 13.03
N ASN A 301 18.63 16.62 14.10
CA ASN A 301 18.77 18.03 14.43
C ASN A 301 19.58 18.86 13.39
N THR A 302 20.29 18.18 12.50
CA THR A 302 21.00 18.77 11.35
C THR A 302 20.17 18.88 10.08
N GLY A 303 18.87 18.54 10.12
CA GLY A 303 17.99 18.45 8.95
C GLY A 303 18.20 17.19 8.10
N LYS A 304 19.16 16.33 8.44
CA LYS A 304 19.38 15.09 7.71
C LYS A 304 18.27 14.08 7.99
N VAL A 305 17.68 13.56 6.93
CA VAL A 305 16.68 12.48 7.02
C VAL A 305 17.40 11.13 6.97
N TYR A 306 17.36 10.42 8.08
CA TYR A 306 17.81 9.02 8.12
C TYR A 306 16.70 8.10 7.70
N ARG A 307 17.03 7.12 6.87
CA ARG A 307 16.12 6.06 6.43
C ARG A 307 16.86 4.72 6.42
N ARG A 308 16.19 3.68 6.85
CA ARG A 308 16.73 2.32 6.84
C ARG A 308 15.62 1.29 6.72
N ILE A 309 16.00 0.12 6.22
CA ILE A 309 15.09 -1.01 6.21
C ILE A 309 14.76 -1.43 7.65
N SER A 310 13.49 -1.77 7.90
CA SER A 310 13.09 -2.23 9.22
C SER A 310 13.74 -3.58 9.58
N SER A 311 14.19 -3.74 10.83
CA SER A 311 14.78 -4.97 11.33
C SER A 311 13.85 -6.19 11.18
N LYS A 312 12.53 -5.97 11.31
CA LYS A 312 11.51 -7.02 11.08
C LYS A 312 11.52 -7.52 9.63
N SER A 313 11.76 -6.64 8.64
CA SER A 313 11.86 -7.05 7.22
C SER A 313 13.09 -7.93 6.98
N MET A 314 14.24 -7.53 7.54
CA MET A 314 15.48 -8.33 7.46
C MET A 314 15.32 -9.72 8.09
N THR A 315 14.75 -9.77 9.29
CA THR A 315 14.54 -11.04 10.00
C THR A 315 13.59 -11.96 9.24
N ARG A 316 12.52 -11.40 8.65
CA ARG A 316 11.57 -12.17 7.86
C ARG A 316 12.24 -12.77 6.62
N GLU A 317 13.06 -12.01 5.92
CA GLU A 317 13.74 -12.52 4.73
C GLU A 317 14.76 -13.61 5.08
N ARG A 318 15.51 -13.46 6.18
CA ARG A 318 16.41 -14.52 6.68
C ARG A 318 15.66 -15.82 6.97
N ARG A 319 14.50 -15.73 7.64
CA ARG A 319 13.65 -16.89 7.91
C ARG A 319 13.09 -17.51 6.64
N LYS A 320 12.72 -16.67 5.68
CA LYS A 320 12.20 -17.09 4.37
C LYS A 320 13.25 -17.86 3.57
N LEU A 321 14.49 -17.37 3.51
CA LEU A 321 15.59 -18.07 2.85
C LEU A 321 15.84 -19.45 3.50
N LYS A 322 15.88 -19.53 4.84
CA LYS A 322 16.02 -20.82 5.54
C LYS A 322 14.87 -21.81 5.22
N LYS A 323 13.63 -21.30 5.14
CA LYS A 323 12.48 -22.12 4.74
C LYS A 323 12.59 -22.59 3.28
N TYR A 324 13.07 -21.73 2.40
CA TYR A 324 13.25 -22.07 0.98
C TYR A 324 14.36 -23.11 0.77
N LYS A 325 15.41 -23.08 1.60
CA LYS A 325 16.42 -24.15 1.59
C LYS A 325 15.80 -25.53 1.83
N LYS A 326 14.95 -25.67 2.86
CA LYS A 326 14.23 -26.92 3.13
C LYS A 326 13.39 -27.36 1.95
N LYS A 327 12.65 -26.43 1.31
CA LYS A 327 11.84 -26.73 0.14
C LYS A 327 12.65 -27.16 -1.07
N LEU A 328 13.86 -26.63 -1.23
CA LEU A 328 14.80 -27.04 -2.26
C LEU A 328 15.29 -28.48 -2.01
N GLU A 329 15.65 -28.79 -0.77
CA GLU A 329 16.05 -30.13 -0.33
C GLU A 329 14.92 -31.16 -0.47
N GLU A 330 13.68 -30.75 -0.24
CA GLU A 330 12.45 -31.55 -0.43
C GLU A 330 12.02 -31.66 -1.91
N GLY A 331 12.70 -30.98 -2.85
CA GLY A 331 12.35 -30.95 -4.27
C GLY A 331 11.06 -30.18 -4.61
N THR A 332 10.45 -29.49 -3.62
CA THR A 332 9.17 -28.78 -3.78
C THR A 332 9.31 -27.36 -4.33
N MET A 333 10.54 -26.83 -4.48
CA MET A 333 10.80 -25.50 -5.02
C MET A 333 12.13 -25.48 -5.78
N PRO A 334 12.15 -25.10 -7.09
CA PRO A 334 13.37 -25.00 -7.86
C PRO A 334 14.24 -23.81 -7.42
N TYR A 335 15.55 -23.93 -7.64
CA TYR A 335 16.51 -22.89 -7.23
C TYR A 335 16.23 -21.54 -7.92
N GLU A 336 15.83 -21.53 -9.18
CA GLU A 336 15.52 -20.32 -9.94
C GLU A 336 14.45 -19.47 -9.27
N ASP A 337 13.44 -20.08 -8.69
CA ASP A 337 12.37 -19.38 -7.97
C ASP A 337 12.89 -18.75 -6.68
N ILE A 338 13.79 -19.44 -5.99
CA ILE A 338 14.44 -18.90 -4.77
C ILE A 338 15.31 -17.70 -5.14
N GLU A 339 16.12 -17.83 -6.18
CA GLU A 339 16.97 -16.76 -6.66
C GLU A 339 16.15 -15.55 -7.10
N ASN A 340 15.09 -15.75 -7.86
CA ASN A 340 14.19 -14.69 -8.31
C ASN A 340 13.48 -14.00 -7.13
N ALA A 341 13.01 -14.76 -6.15
CA ALA A 341 12.38 -14.22 -4.95
C ALA A 341 13.35 -13.37 -4.14
N PHE A 342 14.61 -13.80 -3.95
CA PHE A 342 15.64 -13.05 -3.25
C PHE A 342 16.05 -11.78 -4.02
N LYS A 343 16.26 -11.88 -5.33
CA LYS A 343 16.57 -10.75 -6.21
C LYS A 343 15.46 -9.68 -6.17
N SER A 344 14.21 -10.10 -6.22
CA SER A 344 13.05 -9.20 -6.13
C SER A 344 13.03 -8.46 -4.78
N TRP A 345 13.24 -9.19 -3.67
CA TRP A 345 13.28 -8.58 -2.35
C TRP A 345 14.46 -7.61 -2.22
N LEU A 346 15.64 -8.01 -2.59
CA LEU A 346 16.85 -7.18 -2.49
C LEU A 346 16.75 -5.96 -3.41
N GLY A 347 16.22 -6.11 -4.63
CA GLY A 347 15.98 -5.03 -5.58
C GLY A 347 15.12 -3.90 -5.02
N GLY A 348 14.09 -4.27 -4.23
CA GLY A 348 13.21 -3.30 -3.56
C GLY A 348 13.80 -2.64 -2.30
N HIS A 349 14.87 -3.19 -1.73
CA HIS A 349 15.35 -2.78 -0.40
C HIS A 349 16.81 -2.33 -0.35
N TRP A 350 17.66 -2.67 -1.31
CA TRP A 350 19.11 -2.43 -1.24
C TRP A 350 19.51 -0.96 -1.02
N LYS A 351 18.71 -0.02 -1.56
CA LYS A 351 18.94 1.43 -1.36
C LYS A 351 18.68 1.90 0.07
N LEU A 352 17.99 1.08 0.88
CA LEU A 352 17.67 1.34 2.29
C LEU A 352 18.61 0.57 3.23
N MET A 353 19.54 -0.24 2.68
CA MET A 353 20.45 -1.11 3.42
C MET A 353 21.84 -0.51 3.46
N THR A 354 22.54 -0.72 4.56
CA THR A 354 23.98 -0.46 4.64
C THR A 354 24.76 -1.51 3.84
N ARG A 355 26.00 -1.17 3.44
CA ARG A 355 26.89 -2.14 2.78
C ARG A 355 27.04 -3.42 3.62
N ARG A 356 27.21 -3.28 4.94
CA ARG A 356 27.29 -4.41 5.87
C ARG A 356 26.04 -5.28 5.88
N GLN A 357 24.83 -4.68 5.83
CA GLN A 357 23.60 -5.44 5.77
C GLN A 357 23.46 -6.22 4.45
N ILE A 358 23.88 -5.63 3.33
CA ILE A 358 23.89 -6.33 2.02
C ILE A 358 24.88 -7.48 2.08
N GLY A 359 26.11 -7.25 2.58
CA GLY A 359 27.13 -8.28 2.75
C GLY A 359 26.62 -9.46 3.58
N ASN A 360 26.10 -9.19 4.78
CA ASN A 360 25.56 -10.23 5.66
C ASN A 360 24.43 -11.05 5.01
N MET A 361 23.61 -10.45 4.13
CA MET A 361 22.59 -11.18 3.40
C MET A 361 23.16 -12.00 2.25
N ALA A 362 24.19 -11.51 1.58
CA ALA A 362 24.94 -12.23 0.55
C ALA A 362 25.64 -13.47 1.12
N ASP A 363 26.29 -13.30 2.27
CA ASP A 363 26.99 -14.38 2.94
C ASP A 363 26.02 -15.44 3.48
N LEU A 364 24.91 -15.03 4.07
CA LEU A 364 23.84 -15.96 4.45
C LEU A 364 23.30 -16.74 3.24
N TYR A 365 23.09 -16.05 2.11
CA TYR A 365 22.62 -16.69 0.89
C TYR A 365 23.61 -17.74 0.39
N PHE A 366 24.92 -17.38 0.37
CA PHE A 366 26.00 -18.29 0.00
C PHE A 366 26.10 -19.49 0.95
N GLN A 367 26.03 -19.28 2.27
CA GLN A 367 26.03 -20.35 3.27
C GLN A 367 24.86 -21.34 3.07
N LEU A 368 23.68 -20.84 2.68
CA LEU A 368 22.50 -21.69 2.49
C LEU A 368 22.53 -22.47 1.17
N TYR A 369 23.06 -21.89 0.09
CA TYR A 369 22.89 -22.44 -1.26
C TYR A 369 24.20 -22.78 -1.99
N GLY A 370 25.38 -22.50 -1.38
CA GLY A 370 26.71 -22.78 -1.96
C GLY A 370 27.08 -21.89 -3.16
N ARG A 371 26.20 -20.97 -3.56
CA ARG A 371 26.40 -20.08 -4.71
C ARG A 371 25.77 -18.71 -4.47
N ARG A 372 26.26 -17.69 -5.17
CA ARG A 372 25.72 -16.31 -5.10
C ARG A 372 24.70 -16.07 -6.18
N PRO A 373 23.67 -15.19 -5.96
CA PRO A 373 22.68 -14.89 -6.98
C PRO A 373 23.33 -14.14 -8.16
N THR A 374 22.91 -14.47 -9.37
CA THR A 374 23.39 -13.83 -10.60
C THR A 374 22.73 -12.48 -10.84
N TRP A 375 23.46 -11.49 -11.38
CA TRP A 375 22.92 -10.16 -11.65
C TRP A 375 23.19 -9.72 -13.08
N LYS A 376 22.21 -9.09 -13.74
CA LYS A 376 22.40 -8.49 -15.06
C LYS A 376 23.35 -7.28 -14.96
N LYS A 377 24.09 -6.97 -16.04
CA LYS A 377 25.05 -5.81 -16.11
C LYS A 377 24.46 -4.49 -15.64
N LYS A 378 23.15 -4.22 -15.93
CA LYS A 378 22.45 -3.00 -15.50
C LYS A 378 22.36 -2.79 -13.98
N HIS A 379 22.67 -3.80 -13.18
CA HIS A 379 22.70 -3.74 -11.73
C HIS A 379 24.13 -3.69 -11.14
N GLY A 380 25.09 -3.11 -11.87
CA GLY A 380 26.52 -3.16 -11.55
C GLY A 380 26.90 -2.87 -10.11
N ARG A 381 26.35 -1.81 -9.47
CA ARG A 381 26.63 -1.49 -8.07
C ARG A 381 26.15 -2.57 -7.09
N LEU A 382 24.96 -3.11 -7.29
CA LEU A 382 24.43 -4.17 -6.45
C LEU A 382 25.20 -5.49 -6.67
N ARG A 383 25.53 -5.80 -7.93
CA ARG A 383 26.37 -6.91 -8.30
C ARG A 383 27.74 -6.82 -7.58
N TRP A 384 28.41 -5.68 -7.66
CA TRP A 384 29.70 -5.46 -6.99
C TRP A 384 29.61 -5.67 -5.48
N LEU A 385 28.58 -5.10 -4.81
CA LEU A 385 28.37 -5.27 -3.37
C LEU A 385 28.13 -6.72 -2.96
N MET A 386 27.50 -7.52 -3.82
CA MET A 386 27.24 -8.94 -3.55
C MET A 386 28.47 -9.82 -3.78
N GLU A 387 29.29 -9.48 -4.77
CA GLU A 387 30.51 -10.22 -5.11
C GLU A 387 31.65 -9.98 -4.11
N HIS A 388 31.74 -8.75 -3.55
CA HIS A 388 32.82 -8.35 -2.63
C HIS A 388 32.38 -8.28 -1.17
N SER A 389 31.31 -8.96 -0.79
CA SER A 389 30.75 -8.90 0.57
C SER A 389 31.71 -9.39 1.66
N SER A 390 32.51 -10.42 1.38
CA SER A 390 33.51 -10.97 2.33
C SER A 390 34.62 -9.98 2.66
N GLN A 391 35.06 -9.14 1.72
CA GLN A 391 36.04 -8.08 1.95
C GLN A 391 35.49 -6.93 2.79
N ILE A 392 34.19 -6.64 2.65
CA ILE A 392 33.49 -5.58 3.40
C ILE A 392 33.31 -5.97 4.87
N SER A 393 33.05 -7.24 5.17
CA SER A 393 32.94 -7.72 6.56
C SER A 393 34.30 -7.75 7.28
N ALA A 394 35.38 -8.04 6.59
CA ALA A 394 36.72 -8.04 7.16
C ALA A 394 37.25 -6.62 7.48
N SER A 395 37.07 -5.65 6.58
CA SER A 395 37.54 -4.26 6.78
C SER A 395 36.83 -3.52 7.91
N THR A 396 35.59 -3.87 8.23
CA THR A 396 34.85 -3.28 9.37
C THR A 396 35.19 -3.90 10.72
N ALA A 397 35.72 -5.11 10.75
CA ALA A 397 36.18 -5.74 11.99
C ALA A 397 37.51 -5.11 12.49
N THR A 398 38.40 -4.71 11.58
CA THR A 398 39.67 -4.08 11.91
C THR A 398 39.51 -2.65 12.47
N THR A 399 38.52 -1.91 12.04
CA THR A 399 38.25 -0.53 12.51
C THR A 399 37.63 -0.48 13.91
N THR A 400 36.96 -1.56 14.35
CA THR A 400 36.31 -1.62 15.68
C THR A 400 37.26 -2.06 16.78
N SER A 401 38.39 -2.67 16.44
CA SER A 401 39.42 -3.13 17.43
C SER A 401 40.44 -2.03 17.80
N GLN A 402 40.57 -0.98 17.01
CA GLN A 402 41.50 0.14 17.29
C GLN A 402 40.89 1.32 18.05
N GLY A 403 39.58 1.31 18.37
CA GLY A 403 38.86 2.44 18.95
C GLY A 403 38.58 2.42 20.45
N ARG A 404 39.17 1.46 21.22
CA ARG A 404 39.02 1.45 22.69
C ARG A 404 40.36 1.52 23.39
N LYS A 405 41.00 2.68 23.35
CA LYS A 405 41.96 3.07 24.39
C LYS A 405 41.17 3.92 25.42
N SER A 406 41.09 3.41 26.63
CA SER A 406 40.55 4.07 27.80
C SER A 406 41.30 5.37 28.12
N PRO A 407 40.62 6.44 28.58
CA PRO A 407 41.34 7.61 29.05
C PRO A 407 42.02 7.31 30.39
N ARG A 408 43.35 7.52 30.46
CA ARG A 408 44.13 7.50 31.71
C ARG A 408 43.55 8.53 32.68
N LYS A 409 43.31 8.09 33.90
CA LYS A 409 43.01 8.96 35.06
C LYS A 409 44.22 9.85 35.30
N CYS A 410 44.03 11.17 35.21
CA CYS A 410 44.99 12.18 35.65
C CYS A 410 44.73 12.41 37.14
N SER A 411 45.64 11.96 37.99
CA SER A 411 45.67 12.27 39.43
C SER A 411 46.10 13.72 39.61
N ARG A 412 45.23 14.58 40.15
CA ARG A 412 45.59 15.88 40.66
C ARG A 412 46.18 15.72 42.07
N THR A 413 47.48 15.95 42.20
CA THR A 413 48.11 16.26 43.46
C THR A 413 47.82 17.69 43.86
N THR A 414 47.17 17.85 44.97
CA THR A 414 47.05 19.11 45.70
C THR A 414 48.37 19.38 46.46
N THR A 415 49.05 20.47 46.17
CA THR A 415 50.03 21.06 47.07
C THR A 415 49.49 22.40 47.57
N SER A 416 49.27 22.47 48.88
CA SER A 416 49.10 23.66 49.67
C SER A 416 50.46 24.33 49.86
N GLN A 417 50.56 25.65 49.67
CA GLN A 417 51.39 26.50 50.52
C GLN A 417 51.09 27.98 50.29
N SER A 418 50.85 28.58 51.45
CA SER A 418 50.94 30.02 51.91
C SER A 418 50.20 31.10 51.13
#